data_02bdcc9dd5fbe58f6e732d9c712616f0
#
_entry.id   02bdcc9dd5fbe58f6e732d9c712616f0
#
_cell.length_a   1.000
_cell.length_b   1.000
_cell.length_c   1.000
_cell.angle_alpha   90.00
_cell.angle_beta   90.00
_cell.angle_gamma   90.00
#
_symmetry.space_group_name_H-M   'P 1'
#
loop_
_entity.id
_entity.type
_entity.pdbx_description
1 polymer ?
#
loop_
_entity_poly.entity_id
_entity_poly.type
_entity_poly.pdbx_seq_one_letter_code
_entity_poly.pdbx_strand_id
1 'polypeptide(L)'
;MHPKTVRITRSREDITEILRKAVKDAAMHGKKRVFIKPNMSHPEYVPGVVTDPIMLQQLVGLLRNSVEEVIVGESNGFNYPCSSAFKNTGIETAVKAAGGTVINLSEDKLVRTKFRNVHHVLKELDLPKTVVEADAIVDVALMKTHEFTMFSGAIKNLFGCVPDNRRIFLHPYLNEVFHTLYRILKPELVIMDARIALEGNGPTKGDPVKMDLMLTGDDALAIDLVASGIMGLKLEKIRHLDYISKQAGLRTEDIEVQGVQVREVTRRFKTPRIDLPVRAQIEIYKHEYLTKVFFCSLPIVKLFQKLTVAYRGKPIEAQLA
;
A
#
# COMPACT_ATOMS: atom_id res chain seq x y z
N MET A 1 12.90 -13.57 -19.67
CA MET A 1 11.80 -13.31 -18.71
C MET A 1 10.54 -13.06 -19.50
N HIS A 2 9.39 -13.58 -19.08
CA HIS A 2 8.12 -13.17 -19.68
C HIS A 2 7.89 -11.69 -19.41
N PRO A 3 7.36 -10.93 -20.37
CA PRO A 3 7.07 -9.52 -20.16
C PRO A 3 6.09 -9.37 -18.99
N LYS A 4 6.31 -8.36 -18.14
CA LYS A 4 5.35 -8.03 -17.08
C LYS A 4 4.13 -7.38 -17.71
N THR A 5 2.95 -7.83 -17.32
CA THR A 5 1.69 -7.38 -17.91
C THR A 5 0.89 -6.55 -16.91
N VAL A 6 0.43 -5.38 -17.33
CA VAL A 6 -0.50 -4.54 -16.59
C VAL A 6 -1.75 -4.33 -17.43
N ARG A 7 -2.90 -4.72 -16.88
CA ARG A 7 -4.20 -4.46 -17.50
C ARG A 7 -4.82 -3.20 -16.92
N ILE A 8 -5.18 -2.25 -17.78
CA ILE A 8 -5.92 -1.04 -17.42
C ILE A 8 -7.35 -1.20 -17.91
N THR A 9 -8.31 -1.10 -17.00
CA THR A 9 -9.75 -1.23 -17.30
C THR A 9 -10.51 0.00 -16.81
N ARG A 10 -11.49 0.48 -17.57
CA ARG A 10 -12.38 1.55 -17.10
C ARG A 10 -13.39 1.00 -16.12
N SER A 11 -13.59 1.67 -14.99
CA SER A 11 -14.52 1.25 -13.93
C SER A 11 -16.00 1.47 -14.25
N ARG A 12 -16.31 1.91 -15.47
CA ARG A 12 -17.69 1.89 -16.02
C ARG A 12 -18.17 0.47 -16.33
N GLU A 13 -17.24 -0.46 -16.48
CA GLU A 13 -17.51 -1.88 -16.50
C GLU A 13 -17.89 -2.36 -15.09
N ASP A 14 -18.60 -3.48 -15.01
CA ASP A 14 -18.91 -4.09 -13.71
C ASP A 14 -17.62 -4.44 -12.96
N ILE A 15 -17.44 -3.83 -11.79
CA ILE A 15 -16.27 -4.03 -10.93
C ILE A 15 -16.11 -5.52 -10.60
N THR A 16 -17.21 -6.23 -10.39
CA THR A 16 -17.20 -7.67 -10.09
C THR A 16 -16.58 -8.46 -11.23
N GLU A 17 -16.85 -8.10 -12.48
CA GLU A 17 -16.24 -8.76 -13.66
C GLU A 17 -14.76 -8.45 -13.78
N ILE A 18 -14.34 -7.21 -13.49
CA ILE A 18 -12.92 -6.83 -13.48
C ILE A 18 -12.19 -7.67 -12.42
N LEU A 19 -12.74 -7.77 -11.21
CA LEU A 19 -12.16 -8.55 -10.11
C LEU A 19 -12.14 -10.05 -10.44
N ARG A 20 -13.24 -10.58 -11.00
CA ARG A 20 -13.33 -12.00 -11.41
C ARG A 20 -12.26 -12.35 -12.42
N LYS A 21 -12.07 -11.51 -13.44
CA LYS A 21 -11.02 -11.69 -14.43
C LYS A 21 -9.62 -11.62 -13.79
N ALA A 22 -9.37 -10.66 -12.92
CA ALA A 22 -8.10 -10.53 -12.23
C ALA A 22 -7.77 -11.76 -11.37
N VAL A 23 -8.73 -12.26 -10.58
CA VAL A 23 -8.57 -13.48 -9.77
C VAL A 23 -8.34 -14.70 -10.64
N LYS A 24 -9.03 -14.82 -11.79
CA LYS A 24 -8.83 -15.91 -12.74
C LYS A 24 -7.44 -15.86 -13.37
N ASP A 25 -7.01 -14.69 -13.81
CA ASP A 25 -5.70 -14.47 -14.45
C ASP A 25 -4.55 -14.75 -13.46
N ALA A 26 -4.74 -14.46 -12.16
CA ALA A 26 -3.76 -14.71 -11.09
C ALA A 26 -3.66 -16.21 -10.67
N ALA A 27 -4.44 -17.10 -11.28
CA ALA A 27 -4.39 -18.56 -11.07
C ALA A 27 -4.34 -18.98 -9.58
N MET A 28 -5.27 -18.46 -8.77
CA MET A 28 -5.36 -18.74 -7.33
C MET A 28 -5.75 -20.18 -7.00
N HIS A 29 -6.02 -21.01 -8.04
CA HIS A 29 -6.41 -22.40 -7.84
C HIS A 29 -5.32 -23.22 -7.14
N GLY A 30 -5.71 -24.01 -6.15
CA GLY A 30 -4.78 -24.83 -5.34
C GLY A 30 -4.13 -24.09 -4.17
N LYS A 31 -4.35 -22.79 -4.05
CA LYS A 31 -3.96 -22.04 -2.85
C LYS A 31 -4.97 -22.30 -1.74
N LYS A 32 -4.48 -22.48 -0.50
CA LYS A 32 -5.37 -22.73 0.66
C LYS A 32 -5.63 -21.43 1.40
N ARG A 33 -4.58 -20.69 1.70
CA ARG A 33 -4.64 -19.45 2.48
C ARG A 33 -4.18 -18.27 1.64
N VAL A 34 -5.08 -17.34 1.38
CA VAL A 34 -4.79 -16.08 0.68
C VAL A 34 -4.81 -14.92 1.67
N PHE A 35 -3.73 -14.15 1.69
CA PHE A 35 -3.63 -12.91 2.45
C PHE A 35 -3.91 -11.73 1.54
N ILE A 36 -4.82 -10.84 1.94
CA ILE A 36 -5.11 -9.58 1.24
C ILE A 36 -4.55 -8.42 2.05
N LYS A 37 -3.71 -7.59 1.41
CA LYS A 37 -3.24 -6.32 1.96
C LYS A 37 -4.10 -5.18 1.44
N PRO A 38 -5.07 -4.66 2.21
CA PRO A 38 -5.83 -3.46 1.84
C PRO A 38 -4.97 -2.21 1.98
N ASN A 39 -5.42 -1.08 1.48
CA ASN A 39 -4.84 0.21 1.80
C ASN A 39 -5.68 0.89 2.89
N MET A 40 -5.06 1.13 4.06
CA MET A 40 -5.72 1.75 5.22
C MET A 40 -4.86 2.89 5.76
N SER A 41 -4.89 4.03 5.07
CA SER A 41 -4.11 5.22 5.47
C SER A 41 -4.85 6.13 6.45
N HIS A 42 -6.11 5.82 6.77
CA HIS A 42 -6.97 6.62 7.64
C HIS A 42 -7.89 5.70 8.46
N PRO A 43 -8.28 6.07 9.69
CA PRO A 43 -9.14 5.24 10.53
C PRO A 43 -10.62 5.23 10.10
N GLU A 44 -11.05 6.11 9.21
CA GLU A 44 -12.39 6.15 8.60
C GLU A 44 -12.32 5.88 7.10
N TYR A 45 -13.42 5.41 6.53
CA TYR A 45 -13.52 5.26 5.08
C TYR A 45 -13.59 6.64 4.41
N VAL A 46 -12.61 6.89 3.57
CA VAL A 46 -12.55 8.06 2.68
C VAL A 46 -12.20 7.55 1.28
N PRO A 47 -13.04 7.82 0.26
CA PRO A 47 -12.76 7.42 -1.11
C PRO A 47 -11.40 7.93 -1.60
N GLY A 48 -10.61 7.07 -2.23
CA GLY A 48 -9.24 7.38 -2.67
C GLY A 48 -8.18 7.37 -1.55
N VAL A 49 -8.57 7.26 -0.28
CA VAL A 49 -7.67 7.20 0.89
C VAL A 49 -7.64 5.81 1.51
N VAL A 50 -8.78 5.14 1.57
CA VAL A 50 -8.94 3.80 2.13
C VAL A 50 -9.58 2.89 1.09
N THR A 51 -9.19 1.63 1.07
CA THR A 51 -9.81 0.61 0.21
C THR A 51 -11.32 0.56 0.41
N ASP A 52 -12.06 0.53 -0.68
CA ASP A 52 -13.53 0.46 -0.68
C ASP A 52 -13.99 -0.88 -0.07
N PRO A 53 -14.76 -0.84 1.05
CA PRO A 53 -15.25 -2.04 1.70
C PRO A 53 -16.12 -2.93 0.81
N ILE A 54 -16.93 -2.32 -0.09
CA ILE A 54 -17.81 -3.07 -1.00
C ILE A 54 -16.97 -3.80 -2.05
N MET A 55 -15.99 -3.14 -2.65
CA MET A 55 -15.06 -3.78 -3.58
C MET A 55 -14.28 -4.91 -2.88
N LEU A 56 -13.84 -4.68 -1.65
CA LEU A 56 -13.12 -5.69 -0.88
C LEU A 56 -14.01 -6.90 -0.54
N GLN A 57 -15.29 -6.68 -0.20
CA GLN A 57 -16.27 -7.74 -0.01
C GLN A 57 -16.41 -8.62 -1.26
N GLN A 58 -16.55 -8.00 -2.43
CA GLN A 58 -16.64 -8.71 -3.71
C GLN A 58 -15.38 -9.54 -3.98
N LEU A 59 -14.20 -8.96 -3.76
CA LEU A 59 -12.93 -9.66 -3.94
C LEU A 59 -12.80 -10.86 -3.00
N VAL A 60 -13.10 -10.69 -1.72
CA VAL A 60 -13.10 -11.79 -0.73
C VAL A 60 -14.07 -12.91 -1.15
N GLY A 61 -15.30 -12.56 -1.55
CA GLY A 61 -16.28 -13.54 -2.00
C GLY A 61 -15.82 -14.32 -3.24
N LEU A 62 -15.20 -13.64 -4.21
CA LEU A 62 -14.64 -14.30 -5.39
C LEU A 62 -13.51 -15.29 -5.04
N LEU A 63 -12.60 -14.89 -4.14
CA LEU A 63 -11.49 -15.74 -3.68
C LEU A 63 -12.00 -16.94 -2.88
N ARG A 64 -12.99 -16.74 -1.99
CA ARG A 64 -13.58 -17.82 -1.18
C ARG A 64 -14.21 -18.95 -2.00
N ASN A 65 -14.54 -18.71 -3.25
CA ASN A 65 -15.01 -19.77 -4.16
C ASN A 65 -13.88 -20.73 -4.60
N SER A 66 -12.62 -20.37 -4.39
CA SER A 66 -11.47 -21.12 -4.91
C SER A 66 -10.43 -21.46 -3.84
N VAL A 67 -10.50 -20.85 -2.64
CA VAL A 67 -9.52 -21.05 -1.56
C VAL A 67 -10.21 -21.34 -0.22
N GLU A 68 -9.47 -22.01 0.68
CA GLU A 68 -10.01 -22.43 1.99
C GLU A 68 -10.14 -21.24 2.97
N GLU A 69 -9.21 -20.28 2.91
CA GLU A 69 -9.14 -19.17 3.85
C GLU A 69 -8.72 -17.87 3.15
N VAL A 70 -9.43 -16.77 3.45
CA VAL A 70 -9.08 -15.43 3.02
C VAL A 70 -8.92 -14.54 4.24
N ILE A 71 -7.73 -13.99 4.43
CA ILE A 71 -7.36 -13.13 5.56
C ILE A 71 -7.04 -11.74 5.03
N VAL A 72 -7.73 -10.73 5.55
CA VAL A 72 -7.43 -9.32 5.26
C VAL A 72 -6.66 -8.73 6.44
N GLY A 73 -5.47 -8.20 6.21
CA GLY A 73 -4.60 -7.75 7.29
C GLY A 73 -3.95 -6.39 7.06
N GLU A 74 -3.83 -5.63 8.15
CA GLU A 74 -3.10 -4.36 8.22
C GLU A 74 -2.43 -4.24 9.59
N SER A 75 -1.37 -3.43 9.69
CA SER A 75 -0.74 -3.07 10.96
C SER A 75 -1.32 -1.78 11.53
N ASN A 76 -1.12 -1.54 12.82
CA ASN A 76 -1.52 -0.28 13.46
C ASN A 76 -0.99 0.93 12.69
N GLY A 77 -1.82 1.95 12.55
CA GLY A 77 -1.40 3.26 12.11
C GLY A 77 -0.53 3.97 13.15
N PHE A 78 0.15 5.05 12.76
CA PHE A 78 0.96 5.82 13.70
C PHE A 78 0.12 6.43 14.84
N ASN A 79 -1.13 6.80 14.56
CA ASN A 79 -2.03 7.52 15.48
C ASN A 79 -3.32 6.75 15.80
N TYR A 80 -3.48 5.53 15.33
CA TYR A 80 -4.70 4.75 15.55
C TYR A 80 -4.44 3.25 15.49
N PRO A 81 -5.12 2.45 16.33
CA PRO A 81 -5.12 1.00 16.23
C PRO A 81 -5.80 0.52 14.95
N CYS A 82 -5.24 -0.52 14.34
CA CYS A 82 -5.82 -1.12 13.15
C CYS A 82 -7.19 -1.75 13.42
N SER A 83 -7.40 -2.32 14.60
CA SER A 83 -8.66 -2.95 15.00
C SER A 83 -9.85 -1.99 14.97
N SER A 84 -9.68 -0.75 15.44
CA SER A 84 -10.73 0.26 15.32
C SER A 84 -10.89 0.76 13.89
N ALA A 85 -9.80 0.91 13.15
CA ALA A 85 -9.89 1.31 11.75
C ALA A 85 -10.67 0.30 10.90
N PHE A 86 -10.49 -1.01 11.11
CA PHE A 86 -11.29 -2.05 10.44
C PHE A 86 -12.80 -1.90 10.69
N LYS A 87 -13.19 -1.56 11.94
CA LYS A 87 -14.59 -1.33 12.29
C LYS A 87 -15.13 -0.05 11.67
N ASN A 88 -14.44 1.06 11.87
CA ASN A 88 -14.89 2.39 11.46
C ASN A 88 -14.95 2.56 9.93
N THR A 89 -14.08 1.88 9.19
CA THR A 89 -14.10 1.86 7.72
C THR A 89 -15.18 0.94 7.14
N GLY A 90 -15.77 0.06 7.95
CA GLY A 90 -16.70 -0.97 7.51
C GLY A 90 -16.02 -2.20 6.87
N ILE A 91 -14.69 -2.22 6.77
CA ILE A 91 -13.94 -3.34 6.17
C ILE A 91 -14.17 -4.63 6.94
N GLU A 92 -14.18 -4.60 8.28
CA GLU A 92 -14.42 -5.80 9.09
C GLU A 92 -15.78 -6.43 8.76
N THR A 93 -16.83 -5.62 8.70
CA THR A 93 -18.19 -6.08 8.37
C THR A 93 -18.25 -6.67 6.97
N ALA A 94 -17.67 -5.97 5.98
CA ALA A 94 -17.66 -6.38 4.58
C ALA A 94 -16.91 -7.71 4.37
N VAL A 95 -15.72 -7.84 4.98
CA VAL A 95 -14.89 -9.04 4.88
C VAL A 95 -15.57 -10.24 5.53
N LYS A 96 -16.13 -10.07 6.74
CA LYS A 96 -16.86 -11.15 7.43
C LYS A 96 -18.11 -11.58 6.68
N ALA A 97 -18.86 -10.65 6.10
CA ALA A 97 -20.03 -10.96 5.28
C ALA A 97 -19.70 -11.80 4.04
N ALA A 98 -18.47 -11.68 3.51
CA ALA A 98 -17.98 -12.49 2.39
C ALA A 98 -17.27 -13.79 2.79
N GLY A 99 -17.26 -14.14 4.09
CA GLY A 99 -16.63 -15.36 4.62
C GLY A 99 -15.11 -15.26 4.79
N GLY A 100 -14.55 -14.05 4.82
CA GLY A 100 -13.16 -13.79 5.18
C GLY A 100 -12.98 -13.43 6.66
N THR A 101 -11.73 -13.25 7.07
CA THR A 101 -11.34 -12.80 8.40
C THR A 101 -10.47 -11.55 8.33
N VAL A 102 -10.46 -10.73 9.39
CA VAL A 102 -9.54 -9.60 9.51
C VAL A 102 -8.53 -9.86 10.63
N ILE A 103 -7.30 -9.39 10.45
CA ILE A 103 -6.24 -9.50 11.44
C ILE A 103 -5.48 -8.18 11.61
N ASN A 104 -5.21 -7.82 12.87
CA ASN A 104 -4.23 -6.79 13.19
C ASN A 104 -2.83 -7.40 13.15
N LEU A 105 -2.05 -7.08 12.14
CA LEU A 105 -0.70 -7.61 11.95
C LEU A 105 0.28 -7.18 13.06
N SER A 106 -0.02 -6.11 13.78
CA SER A 106 0.79 -5.66 14.93
C SER A 106 0.61 -6.55 16.18
N GLU A 107 -0.45 -7.36 16.19
CA GLU A 107 -0.75 -8.32 17.27
C GLU A 107 -0.41 -9.76 16.86
N ASP A 108 -0.01 -9.97 15.60
CA ASP A 108 0.36 -11.29 15.09
C ASP A 108 1.72 -11.74 15.60
N LYS A 109 1.94 -13.05 15.63
CA LYS A 109 3.24 -13.64 15.91
C LYS A 109 4.23 -13.23 14.84
N LEU A 110 5.41 -12.77 15.24
CA LEU A 110 6.45 -12.35 14.32
C LEU A 110 7.39 -13.51 13.96
N VAL A 111 7.74 -13.57 12.68
CA VAL A 111 8.73 -14.47 12.11
C VAL A 111 9.91 -13.66 11.61
N ARG A 112 11.10 -13.95 12.12
CA ARG A 112 12.33 -13.31 11.67
C ARG A 112 12.72 -13.83 10.30
N THR A 113 12.62 -12.99 9.32
CA THR A 113 12.95 -13.30 7.93
C THR A 113 14.32 -12.75 7.60
N LYS A 114 15.27 -13.66 7.26
CA LYS A 114 16.63 -13.31 6.87
C LYS A 114 16.73 -13.14 5.36
N PHE A 115 17.48 -12.15 4.93
CA PHE A 115 17.67 -11.84 3.51
C PHE A 115 19.10 -12.10 3.08
N ARG A 116 19.26 -12.76 1.94
CA ARG A 116 20.55 -12.90 1.26
C ARG A 116 20.63 -11.85 0.16
N ASN A 117 21.78 -11.18 0.05
CA ASN A 117 22.08 -10.22 -1.02
C ASN A 117 21.13 -9.03 -1.09
N VAL A 118 20.60 -8.58 0.04
CA VAL A 118 19.91 -7.30 0.17
C VAL A 118 20.84 -6.34 0.92
N HIS A 119 20.62 -5.06 0.70
CA HIS A 119 21.42 -3.95 1.21
C HIS A 119 22.02 -4.21 2.61
N HIS A 120 23.25 -3.80 2.86
CA HIS A 120 24.02 -4.02 4.10
C HIS A 120 23.29 -3.59 5.39
N VAL A 121 22.28 -2.72 5.28
CA VAL A 121 21.48 -2.20 6.41
C VAL A 121 20.33 -3.12 6.81
N LEU A 122 19.78 -3.90 5.87
CA LEU A 122 18.62 -4.76 6.10
C LEU A 122 18.98 -6.21 5.83
N LYS A 123 19.54 -6.87 6.83
CA LYS A 123 19.86 -8.31 6.78
C LYS A 123 18.70 -9.19 7.24
N GLU A 124 17.80 -8.63 8.03
CA GLU A 124 16.62 -9.33 8.57
C GLU A 124 15.50 -8.35 8.87
N LEU A 125 14.27 -8.84 8.79
CA LEU A 125 13.06 -8.11 9.12
C LEU A 125 12.08 -9.05 9.83
N ASP A 126 11.49 -8.60 10.93
CA ASP A 126 10.42 -9.32 11.59
C ASP A 126 9.10 -9.04 10.85
N LEU A 127 8.52 -10.08 10.26
CA LEU A 127 7.23 -10.00 9.55
C LEU A 127 6.16 -10.82 10.27
N PRO A 128 4.89 -10.45 10.18
CA PRO A 128 3.78 -11.21 10.74
C PRO A 128 3.72 -12.61 10.15
N LYS A 129 3.51 -13.60 11.01
CA LYS A 129 3.42 -15.01 10.61
C LYS A 129 2.35 -15.23 9.55
N THR A 130 1.19 -14.62 9.71
CA THR A 130 0.09 -14.71 8.75
C THR A 130 0.50 -14.29 7.34
N VAL A 131 1.35 -13.27 7.20
CA VAL A 131 1.84 -12.79 5.90
C VAL A 131 2.87 -13.76 5.32
N VAL A 132 3.79 -14.26 6.17
CA VAL A 132 4.89 -15.15 5.73
C VAL A 132 4.39 -16.53 5.33
N GLU A 133 3.35 -17.04 6.00
CA GLU A 133 2.79 -18.37 5.78
C GLU A 133 1.59 -18.38 4.82
N ALA A 134 1.24 -17.24 4.21
CA ALA A 134 0.23 -17.21 3.16
C ALA A 134 0.73 -17.92 1.90
N ASP A 135 -0.14 -18.70 1.27
CA ASP A 135 0.16 -19.38 0.00
C ASP A 135 0.13 -18.41 -1.18
N ALA A 136 -0.58 -17.29 -1.03
CA ALA A 136 -0.64 -16.20 -1.99
C ALA A 136 -0.95 -14.87 -1.30
N ILE A 137 -0.41 -13.79 -1.85
CA ILE A 137 -0.67 -12.41 -1.40
C ILE A 137 -1.40 -11.67 -2.50
N VAL A 138 -2.48 -10.98 -2.13
CA VAL A 138 -3.19 -10.01 -2.96
C VAL A 138 -2.96 -8.61 -2.39
N ASP A 139 -2.39 -7.73 -3.20
CA ASP A 139 -2.16 -6.34 -2.81
C ASP A 139 -3.22 -5.43 -3.40
N VAL A 140 -4.05 -4.81 -2.55
CA VAL A 140 -5.12 -3.88 -2.95
C VAL A 140 -4.66 -2.46 -2.65
N ALA A 141 -4.00 -1.86 -3.62
CA ALA A 141 -3.42 -0.52 -3.55
C ALA A 141 -4.37 0.57 -4.05
N LEU A 142 -4.03 1.81 -3.77
CA LEU A 142 -4.71 3.01 -4.29
C LEU A 142 -3.70 3.93 -4.98
N MET A 143 -4.14 4.58 -6.07
CA MET A 143 -3.33 5.53 -6.82
C MET A 143 -3.29 6.90 -6.13
N LYS A 144 -2.15 7.28 -5.52
CA LYS A 144 -2.03 8.52 -4.73
C LYS A 144 -0.68 9.21 -4.92
N THR A 145 -0.69 10.54 -4.78
CA THR A 145 0.51 11.29 -4.41
C THR A 145 0.84 11.10 -2.91
N HIS A 146 2.05 11.44 -2.51
CA HIS A 146 2.49 11.31 -1.12
C HIS A 146 3.56 12.34 -0.75
N GLU A 147 3.38 13.03 0.36
CA GLU A 147 4.28 14.11 0.82
C GLU A 147 5.74 13.67 0.96
N PHE A 148 6.02 12.45 1.48
CA PHE A 148 7.38 11.97 1.70
C PHE A 148 7.99 11.23 0.51
N THR A 149 7.18 10.48 -0.24
CA THR A 149 7.66 9.58 -1.29
C THR A 149 7.25 9.99 -2.69
N MET A 150 6.60 11.14 -2.87
CA MET A 150 6.02 11.67 -4.10
C MET A 150 4.84 10.84 -4.62
N PHE A 151 4.95 9.52 -4.59
CA PHE A 151 3.98 8.55 -5.05
C PHE A 151 3.73 7.47 -3.98
N SER A 152 2.51 6.98 -3.92
CA SER A 152 2.07 5.83 -3.12
C SER A 152 1.21 4.93 -3.98
N GLY A 153 1.65 3.69 -4.13
CA GLY A 153 0.97 2.63 -4.87
C GLY A 153 1.16 1.28 -4.20
N ALA A 154 1.29 0.22 -5.00
CA ALA A 154 1.39 -1.15 -4.57
C ALA A 154 2.64 -1.42 -3.70
N ILE A 155 3.82 -1.05 -4.19
CA ILE A 155 5.08 -1.27 -3.42
C ILE A 155 5.00 -0.66 -2.03
N LYS A 156 4.55 0.61 -1.96
CA LYS A 156 4.46 1.28 -0.67
C LYS A 156 3.33 0.72 0.21
N ASN A 157 2.27 0.15 -0.38
CA ASN A 157 1.20 -0.51 0.37
C ASN A 157 1.70 -1.72 1.16
N LEU A 158 2.67 -2.45 0.63
CA LEU A 158 3.32 -3.58 1.32
C LEU A 158 4.05 -3.17 2.60
N PHE A 159 4.39 -1.88 2.77
CA PHE A 159 4.99 -1.39 4.01
C PHE A 159 4.07 -1.55 5.22
N GLY A 160 2.76 -1.59 5.01
CA GLY A 160 1.78 -1.91 6.04
C GLY A 160 1.85 -3.36 6.54
N CYS A 161 2.58 -4.25 5.89
CA CYS A 161 2.89 -5.58 6.42
C CYS A 161 4.00 -5.57 7.48
N VAL A 162 4.73 -4.46 7.64
CA VAL A 162 5.72 -4.32 8.71
C VAL A 162 5.01 -3.86 9.98
N PRO A 163 5.16 -4.58 11.11
CA PRO A 163 4.51 -4.18 12.37
C PRO A 163 4.92 -2.78 12.83
N ASP A 164 3.98 -2.08 13.35
CA ASP A 164 3.82 -0.68 13.71
C ASP A 164 5.06 0.16 14.11
N ASN A 165 5.49 0.00 15.35
CA ASN A 165 6.46 0.91 15.99
C ASN A 165 7.85 0.88 15.35
N ARG A 166 8.19 -0.20 14.66
CA ARG A 166 9.51 -0.37 14.02
C ARG A 166 9.56 0.32 12.67
N ARG A 167 8.41 0.55 12.03
CA ARG A 167 8.35 1.22 10.72
C ARG A 167 8.99 2.61 10.72
N ILE A 168 8.86 3.34 11.82
CA ILE A 168 9.42 4.70 11.92
C ILE A 168 10.95 4.69 11.79
N PHE A 169 11.61 3.70 12.38
CA PHE A 169 13.06 3.53 12.33
C PHE A 169 13.57 3.07 10.96
N LEU A 170 12.68 2.62 10.09
CA LEU A 170 12.98 2.22 8.73
C LEU A 170 12.93 3.39 7.73
N HIS A 171 12.44 4.56 8.13
CA HIS A 171 12.31 5.72 7.24
C HIS A 171 13.63 6.20 6.61
N PRO A 172 14.78 6.15 7.27
CA PRO A 172 16.07 6.48 6.64
C PRO A 172 16.43 5.58 5.45
N TYR A 173 15.82 4.40 5.37
CA TYR A 173 16.15 3.34 4.41
C TYR A 173 14.95 2.92 3.55
N LEU A 174 14.01 3.84 3.27
CA LEU A 174 12.75 3.48 2.60
C LEU A 174 12.94 2.81 1.24
N ASN A 175 13.94 3.22 0.45
CA ASN A 175 14.19 2.62 -0.85
C ASN A 175 14.56 1.14 -0.72
N GLU A 176 15.46 0.84 0.20
CA GLU A 176 15.95 -0.51 0.50
C GLU A 176 14.86 -1.37 1.15
N VAL A 177 14.08 -0.79 2.06
CA VAL A 177 12.95 -1.46 2.71
C VAL A 177 11.89 -1.84 1.69
N PHE A 178 11.49 -0.92 0.84
CA PHE A 178 10.48 -1.17 -0.19
C PHE A 178 10.98 -2.20 -1.22
N HIS A 179 12.25 -2.11 -1.63
CA HIS A 179 12.85 -3.12 -2.49
C HIS A 179 12.87 -4.50 -1.83
N THR A 180 13.20 -4.56 -0.54
CA THR A 180 13.19 -5.80 0.23
C THR A 180 11.80 -6.40 0.29
N LEU A 181 10.78 -5.61 0.67
CA LEU A 181 9.39 -6.06 0.73
C LEU A 181 8.88 -6.52 -0.64
N TYR A 182 9.15 -5.77 -1.71
CA TYR A 182 8.82 -6.16 -3.08
C TYR A 182 9.39 -7.53 -3.44
N ARG A 183 10.65 -7.80 -3.07
CA ARG A 183 11.31 -9.07 -3.37
C ARG A 183 10.81 -10.26 -2.56
N ILE A 184 10.32 -10.01 -1.36
CA ILE A 184 9.92 -11.07 -0.43
C ILE A 184 8.44 -11.40 -0.58
N LEU A 185 7.59 -10.38 -0.53
CA LEU A 185 6.16 -10.57 -0.46
C LEU A 185 5.57 -10.98 -1.79
N LYS A 186 6.13 -10.51 -2.91
CA LYS A 186 5.79 -10.91 -4.29
C LYS A 186 4.30 -11.23 -4.46
N PRO A 187 3.40 -10.22 -4.40
CA PRO A 187 1.98 -10.48 -4.56
C PRO A 187 1.70 -11.23 -5.87
N GLU A 188 0.91 -12.27 -5.83
CA GLU A 188 0.41 -13.00 -7.00
C GLU A 188 -0.64 -12.20 -7.77
N LEU A 189 -1.32 -11.28 -7.09
CA LEU A 189 -2.26 -10.35 -7.66
C LEU A 189 -2.09 -8.97 -7.05
N VAL A 190 -1.97 -7.98 -7.89
CA VAL A 190 -2.01 -6.56 -7.51
C VAL A 190 -3.24 -5.95 -8.16
N ILE A 191 -4.06 -5.29 -7.36
CA ILE A 191 -5.21 -4.50 -7.78
C ILE A 191 -4.96 -3.07 -7.32
N MET A 192 -4.79 -2.14 -8.25
CA MET A 192 -4.74 -0.73 -7.94
C MET A 192 -6.09 -0.09 -8.29
N ASP A 193 -6.84 0.26 -7.26
CA ASP A 193 -8.07 1.02 -7.41
C ASP A 193 -7.73 2.50 -7.68
N ALA A 194 -7.97 2.92 -8.87
CA ALA A 194 -7.84 4.29 -9.34
C ALA A 194 -9.19 4.87 -9.80
N ARG A 195 -10.32 4.35 -9.31
CA ARG A 195 -11.64 4.94 -9.57
C ARG A 195 -11.66 6.38 -9.06
N ILE A 196 -11.20 6.56 -7.82
CA ILE A 196 -10.91 7.85 -7.22
C ILE A 196 -9.45 7.81 -6.78
N ALA A 197 -8.59 8.53 -7.49
CA ALA A 197 -7.19 8.73 -7.13
C ALA A 197 -7.02 9.96 -6.25
N LEU A 198 -5.81 10.19 -5.72
CA LEU A 198 -5.53 11.35 -4.87
C LEU A 198 -4.33 12.13 -5.41
N GLU A 199 -4.49 13.46 -5.61
CA GLU A 199 -3.41 14.37 -5.99
C GLU A 199 -3.05 15.36 -4.88
N GLY A 200 -1.92 16.04 -4.96
CA GLY A 200 -1.50 17.04 -3.96
C GLY A 200 -0.95 16.41 -2.68
N ASN A 201 -1.40 16.85 -1.52
CA ASN A 201 -0.83 16.48 -0.22
C ASN A 201 -1.35 15.13 0.32
N GLY A 202 -1.26 14.06 -0.53
CA GLY A 202 -1.51 12.70 -0.06
C GLY A 202 -0.54 12.26 1.05
N PRO A 203 -0.81 11.15 1.72
CA PRO A 203 -1.76 10.09 1.37
C PRO A 203 -3.19 10.31 1.89
N THR A 204 -3.44 11.34 2.72
CA THR A 204 -4.73 11.53 3.41
C THR A 204 -5.39 12.89 3.17
N LYS A 205 -4.60 13.92 2.86
CA LYS A 205 -5.06 15.31 2.64
C LYS A 205 -4.97 15.76 1.17
N GLY A 206 -4.89 14.80 0.26
CA GLY A 206 -4.90 15.11 -1.17
C GLY A 206 -6.31 15.45 -1.68
N ASP A 207 -6.36 16.08 -2.85
CA ASP A 207 -7.59 16.34 -3.56
C ASP A 207 -8.02 15.07 -4.33
N PRO A 208 -9.30 14.64 -4.23
CA PRO A 208 -9.78 13.48 -4.98
C PRO A 208 -9.82 13.77 -6.48
N VAL A 209 -9.39 12.81 -7.27
CA VAL A 209 -9.40 12.87 -8.74
C VAL A 209 -10.16 11.65 -9.26
N LYS A 210 -11.27 11.89 -9.93
CA LYS A 210 -12.01 10.83 -10.60
C LYS A 210 -11.25 10.40 -11.85
N MET A 211 -10.69 9.19 -11.81
CA MET A 211 -9.98 8.59 -12.95
C MET A 211 -10.81 7.49 -13.62
N ASP A 212 -11.75 6.87 -12.89
CA ASP A 212 -12.57 5.76 -13.36
C ASP A 212 -11.75 4.60 -13.94
N LEU A 213 -10.63 4.24 -13.28
CA LEU A 213 -9.72 3.20 -13.71
C LEU A 213 -9.49 2.15 -12.63
N MET A 214 -9.20 0.93 -13.07
CA MET A 214 -8.59 -0.13 -12.25
C MET A 214 -7.40 -0.69 -13.02
N LEU A 215 -6.28 -0.88 -12.32
CA LEU A 215 -5.10 -1.55 -12.85
C LEU A 215 -4.96 -2.89 -12.14
N THR A 216 -4.68 -3.96 -12.91
CA THR A 216 -4.46 -5.30 -12.37
C THR A 216 -3.24 -5.94 -13.01
N GLY A 217 -2.50 -6.76 -12.27
CA GLY A 217 -1.31 -7.46 -12.73
C GLY A 217 -0.70 -8.33 -11.64
N ASP A 218 0.40 -8.97 -11.94
CA ASP A 218 1.15 -9.87 -11.06
C ASP A 218 2.45 -9.27 -10.49
N ASP A 219 2.68 -7.99 -10.74
CA ASP A 219 3.92 -7.33 -10.34
C ASP A 219 3.67 -5.91 -9.81
N ALA A 220 3.99 -5.70 -8.54
CA ALA A 220 3.76 -4.42 -7.87
C ALA A 220 4.58 -3.27 -8.47
N LEU A 221 5.81 -3.53 -8.96
CA LEU A 221 6.63 -2.51 -9.60
C LEU A 221 6.06 -2.12 -10.96
N ALA A 222 5.63 -3.11 -11.76
CA ALA A 222 5.02 -2.85 -13.06
C ALA A 222 3.75 -2.00 -12.93
N ILE A 223 2.88 -2.33 -11.98
CA ILE A 223 1.68 -1.55 -11.66
C ILE A 223 2.05 -0.11 -11.28
N ASP A 224 3.02 0.07 -10.39
CA ASP A 224 3.42 1.39 -9.90
C ASP A 224 4.11 2.24 -10.99
N LEU A 225 4.92 1.64 -11.86
CA LEU A 225 5.53 2.32 -13.01
C LEU A 225 4.46 2.83 -13.98
N VAL A 226 3.50 1.97 -14.35
CA VAL A 226 2.38 2.35 -15.23
C VAL A 226 1.51 3.43 -14.57
N ALA A 227 1.16 3.26 -13.30
CA ALA A 227 0.34 4.22 -12.55
C ALA A 227 1.02 5.59 -12.43
N SER A 228 2.34 5.62 -12.16
CA SER A 228 3.10 6.89 -12.10
C SER A 228 3.11 7.60 -13.46
N GLY A 229 3.18 6.85 -14.56
CA GLY A 229 3.06 7.35 -15.92
C GLY A 229 1.66 7.95 -16.20
N ILE A 230 0.58 7.26 -15.78
CA ILE A 230 -0.79 7.78 -15.86
C ILE A 230 -0.93 9.10 -15.10
N MET A 231 -0.31 9.22 -13.93
CA MET A 231 -0.30 10.46 -13.13
C MET A 231 0.59 11.57 -13.69
N GLY A 232 1.32 11.32 -14.78
CA GLY A 232 2.26 12.28 -15.38
C GLY A 232 3.44 12.63 -14.47
N LEU A 233 3.82 11.73 -13.57
CA LEU A 233 4.95 11.88 -12.67
C LEU A 233 6.23 11.38 -13.34
N LYS A 234 7.33 12.10 -13.14
CA LYS A 234 8.65 11.69 -13.62
C LYS A 234 9.24 10.66 -12.67
N LEU A 235 9.67 9.49 -13.19
CA LEU A 235 10.21 8.37 -12.40
C LEU A 235 11.38 8.81 -11.51
N GLU A 236 12.28 9.66 -12.02
CA GLU A 236 13.46 10.14 -11.31
C GLU A 236 13.11 10.96 -10.06
N LYS A 237 11.87 11.48 -9.97
CA LYS A 237 11.35 12.17 -8.79
C LYS A 237 10.76 11.21 -7.75
N ILE A 238 10.49 9.97 -8.12
CA ILE A 238 9.92 8.92 -7.24
C ILE A 238 11.06 8.00 -6.80
N ARG A 239 11.87 8.46 -5.85
CA ARG A 239 13.14 7.84 -5.46
C ARG A 239 13.09 6.32 -5.27
N HIS A 240 12.06 5.81 -4.59
CA HIS A 240 11.93 4.38 -4.33
C HIS A 240 11.62 3.59 -5.60
N LEU A 241 10.77 4.10 -6.50
CA LEU A 241 10.47 3.41 -7.77
C LEU A 241 11.69 3.44 -8.70
N ASP A 242 12.36 4.58 -8.82
CA ASP A 242 13.60 4.70 -9.62
C ASP A 242 14.68 3.73 -9.09
N TYR A 243 14.84 3.66 -7.76
CA TYR A 243 15.79 2.73 -7.15
C TYR A 243 15.42 1.27 -7.43
N ILE A 244 14.15 0.87 -7.22
CA ILE A 244 13.71 -0.52 -7.39
C ILE A 244 13.72 -0.92 -8.86
N SER A 245 13.30 -0.03 -9.77
CA SER A 245 13.37 -0.24 -11.21
C SER A 245 14.79 -0.58 -11.69
N LYS A 246 15.79 0.19 -11.22
CA LYS A 246 17.21 -0.06 -11.51
C LYS A 246 17.69 -1.38 -10.93
N GLN A 247 17.31 -1.72 -9.70
CA GLN A 247 17.71 -2.97 -9.06
C GLN A 247 17.06 -4.21 -9.70
N ALA A 248 15.81 -4.08 -10.13
CA ALA A 248 15.06 -5.17 -10.77
C ALA A 248 15.36 -5.29 -12.28
N GLY A 249 15.98 -4.26 -12.89
CA GLY A 249 16.20 -4.21 -14.34
C GLY A 249 14.87 -4.12 -15.13
N LEU A 250 13.80 -3.59 -14.52
CA LEU A 250 12.49 -3.43 -15.15
C LEU A 250 12.25 -1.96 -15.48
N ARG A 251 12.05 -1.63 -16.75
CA ARG A 251 11.75 -0.29 -17.22
C ARG A 251 10.30 -0.22 -17.69
N THR A 252 9.73 0.98 -17.76
CA THR A 252 8.34 1.18 -18.17
C THR A 252 8.07 0.65 -19.59
N GLU A 253 9.05 0.76 -20.49
CA GLU A 253 8.95 0.26 -21.87
C GLU A 253 8.98 -1.28 -21.99
N ASP A 254 9.42 -1.98 -20.95
CA ASP A 254 9.45 -3.43 -20.89
C ASP A 254 8.11 -4.03 -20.40
N ILE A 255 7.13 -3.17 -20.07
CA ILE A 255 5.82 -3.59 -19.52
C ILE A 255 4.79 -3.63 -20.64
N GLU A 256 4.13 -4.78 -20.80
CA GLU A 256 2.99 -4.94 -21.69
C GLU A 256 1.74 -4.34 -21.05
N VAL A 257 1.17 -3.30 -21.68
CA VAL A 257 -0.09 -2.70 -21.24
C VAL A 257 -1.25 -3.24 -22.04
N GLN A 258 -2.18 -3.91 -21.37
CA GLN A 258 -3.42 -4.43 -21.95
C GLN A 258 -4.62 -3.56 -21.62
N GLY A 259 -5.62 -3.53 -22.51
CA GLY A 259 -6.81 -2.71 -22.36
C GLY A 259 -6.57 -1.25 -22.73
N VAL A 260 -6.95 -0.33 -21.86
CA VAL A 260 -6.80 1.13 -22.11
C VAL A 260 -5.32 1.51 -22.13
N GLN A 261 -4.91 2.28 -23.12
CA GLN A 261 -3.52 2.70 -23.23
C GLN A 261 -3.21 3.86 -22.29
N VAL A 262 -2.00 3.88 -21.73
CA VAL A 262 -1.55 4.93 -20.79
C VAL A 262 -1.79 6.33 -21.35
N ARG A 263 -1.43 6.59 -22.63
CA ARG A 263 -1.60 7.89 -23.29
C ARG A 263 -3.04 8.40 -23.34
N GLU A 264 -4.02 7.49 -23.29
CA GLU A 264 -5.46 7.83 -23.37
C GLU A 264 -6.02 8.32 -22.03
N VAL A 265 -5.31 8.02 -20.93
CA VAL A 265 -5.76 8.29 -19.57
C VAL A 265 -4.75 9.10 -18.75
N THR A 266 -3.62 9.46 -19.36
CA THR A 266 -2.60 10.28 -18.70
C THR A 266 -3.18 11.64 -18.32
N ARG A 267 -2.99 12.00 -17.06
CA ARG A 267 -3.35 13.30 -16.50
C ARG A 267 -2.21 13.79 -15.61
N ARG A 268 -1.83 15.05 -15.76
CA ARG A 268 -0.82 15.65 -14.89
C ARG A 268 -1.40 15.93 -13.50
N PHE A 269 -1.00 15.15 -12.51
CA PHE A 269 -1.39 15.32 -11.10
C PHE A 269 -0.62 16.47 -10.45
N LYS A 270 -1.30 17.15 -9.54
CA LYS A 270 -0.65 18.11 -8.64
C LYS A 270 0.31 17.35 -7.73
N THR A 271 1.55 17.80 -7.67
CA THR A 271 2.55 17.26 -6.73
C THR A 271 2.32 17.80 -5.31
N PRO A 272 2.74 17.08 -4.26
CA PRO A 272 2.64 17.54 -2.89
C PRO A 272 3.38 18.87 -2.68
N ARG A 273 2.77 19.77 -1.93
CA ARG A 273 3.45 20.96 -1.40
C ARG A 273 4.11 20.59 -0.09
N ILE A 274 5.42 20.76 -0.03
CA ILE A 274 6.21 20.45 1.17
C ILE A 274 6.33 21.74 1.97
N ASP A 275 5.52 21.88 3.00
CA ASP A 275 5.61 22.99 3.96
C ASP A 275 6.73 22.77 5.00
N LEU A 276 6.99 23.77 5.84
CA LEU A 276 8.08 23.73 6.82
C LEU A 276 7.99 22.55 7.80
N PRO A 277 6.83 22.19 8.40
CA PRO A 277 6.72 21.02 9.28
C PRO A 277 7.02 19.71 8.57
N VAL A 278 6.47 19.52 7.36
CA VAL A 278 6.72 18.32 6.55
C VAL A 278 8.19 18.24 6.13
N ARG A 279 8.80 19.38 5.78
CA ARG A 279 10.22 19.47 5.44
C ARG A 279 11.12 19.07 6.62
N ALA A 280 10.82 19.59 7.81
CA ALA A 280 11.54 19.21 9.02
C ALA A 280 11.43 17.72 9.32
N GLN A 281 10.23 17.13 9.17
CA GLN A 281 10.01 15.70 9.35
C GLN A 281 10.77 14.87 8.31
N ILE A 282 10.80 15.28 7.05
CA ILE A 282 11.59 14.63 5.99
C ILE A 282 13.07 14.65 6.36
N GLU A 283 13.60 15.78 6.84
CA GLU A 283 15.01 15.87 7.23
C GLU A 283 15.34 14.96 8.42
N ILE A 284 14.47 14.89 9.43
CA ILE A 284 14.63 13.93 10.55
C ILE A 284 14.70 12.51 10.03
N TYR A 285 13.78 12.12 9.12
CA TYR A 285 13.70 10.78 8.58
C TYR A 285 14.85 10.39 7.65
N LYS A 286 15.62 11.33 7.12
CA LYS A 286 16.82 11.02 6.33
C LYS A 286 18.00 10.55 7.18
N HIS A 287 17.97 10.81 8.48
CA HIS A 287 19.09 10.53 9.37
C HIS A 287 18.69 9.52 10.45
N GLU A 288 19.34 8.35 10.45
CA GLU A 288 19.08 7.29 11.42
C GLU A 288 19.21 7.76 12.86
N TYR A 289 20.28 8.52 13.17
CA TYR A 289 20.52 9.03 14.51
C TYR A 289 19.41 10.00 14.96
N LEU A 290 19.01 10.93 14.13
CA LEU A 290 17.93 11.87 14.45
C LEU A 290 16.61 11.13 14.63
N THR A 291 16.29 10.17 13.73
CA THR A 291 15.10 9.36 13.85
C THR A 291 15.07 8.58 15.17
N LYS A 292 16.19 7.98 15.57
CA LYS A 292 16.30 7.29 16.86
C LYS A 292 16.12 8.25 18.03
N VAL A 293 16.83 9.37 18.06
CA VAL A 293 16.73 10.36 19.15
C VAL A 293 15.31 10.88 19.32
N PHE A 294 14.65 11.25 18.20
CA PHE A 294 13.28 11.80 18.26
C PHE A 294 12.22 10.76 18.61
N PHE A 295 12.37 9.50 18.19
CA PHE A 295 11.32 8.49 18.33
C PHE A 295 11.61 7.38 19.36
N CYS A 296 12.79 7.33 19.99
CA CYS A 296 13.06 6.47 21.14
C CYS A 296 12.46 6.98 22.45
N SER A 297 12.10 8.25 22.54
CA SER A 297 11.55 8.86 23.74
C SER A 297 10.02 8.93 23.67
N LEU A 298 9.33 8.19 24.53
CA LEU A 298 7.86 8.23 24.62
C LEU A 298 7.27 9.64 24.77
N PRO A 299 7.83 10.56 25.59
CA PRO A 299 7.36 11.94 25.66
C PRO A 299 7.46 12.68 24.33
N ILE A 300 8.58 12.50 23.60
CA ILE A 300 8.79 13.13 22.30
C ILE A 300 7.82 12.56 21.27
N VAL A 301 7.62 11.23 21.24
CA VAL A 301 6.63 10.58 20.38
C VAL A 301 5.23 11.13 20.65
N LYS A 302 4.80 11.21 21.92
CA LYS A 302 3.51 11.79 22.30
C LYS A 302 3.38 13.25 21.88
N LEU A 303 4.44 14.04 22.03
CA LEU A 303 4.47 15.43 21.56
C LEU A 303 4.30 15.48 20.03
N PHE A 304 5.05 14.66 19.30
CA PHE A 304 4.96 14.56 17.83
C PHE A 304 3.57 14.10 17.36
N GLN A 305 2.97 13.13 18.06
CA GLN A 305 1.58 12.71 17.81
C GLN A 305 0.61 13.86 18.01
N LYS A 306 0.71 14.61 19.13
CA LYS A 306 -0.12 15.80 19.37
C LYS A 306 0.06 16.88 18.29
N LEU A 307 1.28 17.16 17.90
CA LEU A 307 1.57 18.12 16.82
C LEU A 307 1.02 17.65 15.47
N THR A 308 1.15 16.36 15.17
CA THR A 308 0.59 15.76 13.96
C THR A 308 -0.93 15.85 13.96
N VAL A 309 -1.58 15.59 15.09
CA VAL A 309 -3.04 15.72 15.25
C VAL A 309 -3.47 17.18 15.10
N ALA A 310 -2.76 18.13 15.70
CA ALA A 310 -3.06 19.55 15.57
C ALA A 310 -2.93 20.03 14.12
N TYR A 311 -1.92 19.54 13.41
CA TYR A 311 -1.66 19.90 12.01
C TYR A 311 -2.56 19.16 11.01
N ARG A 312 -2.80 17.84 11.22
CA ARG A 312 -3.53 16.95 10.29
C ARG A 312 -4.99 16.70 10.68
N GLY A 313 -5.46 17.18 11.83
CA GLY A 313 -6.76 16.90 12.41
C GLY A 313 -6.73 15.68 13.33
N LYS A 314 -7.71 15.59 14.24
CA LYS A 314 -7.80 14.50 15.22
C LYS A 314 -8.19 13.19 14.54
N PRO A 315 -7.52 12.06 14.81
CA PRO A 315 -8.10 10.75 14.59
C PRO A 315 -9.35 10.59 15.46
N ILE A 316 -10.31 9.83 15.00
CA ILE A 316 -11.61 9.63 15.68
C ILE A 316 -11.45 9.16 17.13
N GLU A 317 -10.46 8.31 17.42
CA GLU A 317 -10.22 7.80 18.77
C GLU A 317 -9.77 8.84 19.79
N ALA A 318 -9.15 9.92 19.34
CA ALA A 318 -8.83 11.04 20.24
C ALA A 318 -10.09 11.86 20.63
N GLN A 319 -11.25 11.57 20.04
CA GLN A 319 -12.53 12.18 20.41
C GLN A 319 -13.31 11.31 21.40
N LEU A 320 -12.89 10.05 21.61
CA LEU A 320 -13.54 9.08 22.49
C LEU A 320 -12.77 8.85 23.81
N ALA A 321 -11.63 9.47 23.98
CA ALA A 321 -10.83 9.50 25.20
C ALA A 321 -10.87 10.88 25.86
#